data_648455067afe3797d034c1ea220115ac
#
_entry.id   648455067afe3797d034c1ea220115ac
#
_cell.length_a   1.000
_cell.length_b   1.000
_cell.length_c   1.000
_cell.angle_alpha   90.00
_cell.angle_beta   90.00
_cell.angle_gamma   90.00
#
_symmetry.space_group_name_H-M   'P 1'
#
loop_
_entity.id
_entity.type
_entity.pdbx_description
1 polymer ?
#
loop_
_entity_poly.entity_id
_entity_poly.type
_entity_poly.pdbx_seq_one_letter_code
_entity_poly.pdbx_strand_id
1 'polypeptide(L)'
;MLNQFQAYLVQRGYREFSINGNPSTAIDYAWRISKICEKENYTAKQLADNINTILEQYGHCGDKWTIGRRSHESYINALKQFRKFALVQRFGGANA
;
A
#
# COMPACT_ATOMS: atom_id res chain seq x y z
N MET A 1 9.51 3.73 6.36
CA MET A 1 8.99 3.68 4.96
C MET A 1 7.48 3.93 4.86
N LEU A 2 6.67 3.42 5.78
CA LEU A 2 5.22 3.65 5.70
C LEU A 2 4.83 5.11 5.88
N ASN A 3 5.53 5.86 6.73
CA ASN A 3 5.29 7.31 6.86
C ASN A 3 5.57 8.03 5.55
N GLN A 4 6.59 7.61 4.83
CA GLN A 4 6.94 8.16 3.52
C GLN A 4 5.88 7.81 2.47
N PHE A 5 5.34 6.60 2.54
CA PHE A 5 4.23 6.19 1.67
C PHE A 5 2.99 7.04 1.92
N GLN A 6 2.66 7.27 3.19
CA GLN A 6 1.52 8.12 3.53
C GLN A 6 1.72 9.54 3.01
N ALA A 7 2.91 10.12 3.18
CA ALA A 7 3.24 11.44 2.65
C ALA A 7 3.15 11.48 1.12
N TYR A 8 3.60 10.42 0.45
CA TYR A 8 3.47 10.30 -1.00
C TYR A 8 2.00 10.35 -1.44
N LEU A 9 1.13 9.63 -0.73
CA LEU A 9 -0.31 9.63 -1.03
C LEU A 9 -0.91 11.02 -0.86
N VAL A 10 -0.54 11.73 0.19
CA VAL A 10 -1.01 13.10 0.42
C VAL A 10 -0.59 14.01 -0.73
N GLN A 11 0.64 13.91 -1.19
CA GLN A 11 1.14 14.68 -2.33
C GLN A 11 0.39 14.37 -3.62
N ARG A 12 -0.15 13.15 -3.73
CA ARG A 12 -0.93 12.73 -4.90
C ARG A 12 -2.40 13.13 -4.79
N GLY A 13 -2.80 13.84 -3.72
CA GLY A 13 -4.15 14.32 -3.55
C GLY A 13 -5.04 13.49 -2.64
N TYR A 14 -4.52 12.43 -2.05
CA TYR A 14 -5.29 11.64 -1.08
C TYR A 14 -5.26 12.34 0.27
N ARG A 15 -6.40 12.35 0.96
CA ARG A 15 -6.50 12.99 2.26
C ARG A 15 -6.13 12.04 3.38
N GLU A 16 -5.51 12.58 4.44
CA GLU A 16 -5.26 11.82 5.66
C GLU A 16 -6.53 11.70 6.50
N PHE A 17 -7.30 12.78 6.58
CA PHE A 17 -8.54 12.81 7.35
C PHE A 17 -9.68 13.33 6.50
N SER A 18 -10.88 12.81 6.75
CA SER A 18 -12.10 13.33 6.14
C SER A 18 -12.49 14.65 6.79
N ILE A 19 -13.49 15.32 6.23
CA ILE A 19 -14.04 16.56 6.79
C ILE A 19 -14.47 16.38 8.25
N ASN A 20 -14.93 15.18 8.61
CA ASN A 20 -15.38 14.87 9.97
C ASN A 20 -14.27 14.42 10.89
N GLY A 21 -13.00 14.46 10.43
CA GLY A 21 -11.85 14.08 11.25
C GLY A 21 -11.58 12.59 11.33
N ASN A 22 -12.31 11.76 10.59
CA ASN A 22 -12.05 10.32 10.55
C ASN A 22 -10.89 10.01 9.61
N PRO A 23 -10.11 8.95 9.90
CA PRO A 23 -9.04 8.54 8.99
C PRO A 23 -9.57 8.32 7.58
N SER A 24 -8.86 8.84 6.59
CA SER A 24 -9.25 8.76 5.20
C SER A 24 -8.25 7.92 4.40
N THR A 25 -8.29 8.02 3.08
CA THR A 25 -7.61 7.10 2.16
C THR A 25 -6.11 6.95 2.41
N ALA A 26 -5.40 8.05 2.66
CA ALA A 26 -3.94 7.98 2.87
C ALA A 26 -3.59 7.15 4.10
N ILE A 27 -4.28 7.39 5.21
CA ILE A 27 -4.08 6.63 6.45
C ILE A 27 -4.54 5.18 6.27
N ASP A 28 -5.70 4.99 5.64
CA ASP A 28 -6.26 3.66 5.42
C ASP A 28 -5.34 2.79 4.57
N TYR A 29 -4.81 3.32 3.48
CA TYR A 29 -3.90 2.56 2.62
C TYR A 29 -2.60 2.21 3.35
N ALA A 30 -2.03 3.16 4.11
CA ALA A 30 -0.83 2.88 4.89
C ALA A 30 -1.09 1.78 5.93
N TRP A 31 -2.25 1.83 6.59
CA TRP A 31 -2.65 0.81 7.55
C TRP A 31 -2.77 -0.57 6.87
N ARG A 32 -3.40 -0.62 5.70
CA ARG A 32 -3.57 -1.88 4.98
C ARG A 32 -2.23 -2.47 4.55
N ILE A 33 -1.29 -1.63 4.13
CA ILE A 33 0.06 -2.10 3.81
C ILE A 33 0.73 -2.67 5.06
N SER A 34 0.58 -2.03 6.22
CA SER A 34 1.16 -2.55 7.45
C SER A 34 0.56 -3.90 7.83
N LYS A 35 -0.74 -4.11 7.58
CA LYS A 35 -1.41 -5.39 7.84
C LYS A 35 -0.90 -6.50 6.93
N ILE A 36 -0.65 -6.18 5.66
CA ILE A 36 -0.06 -7.14 4.73
C ILE A 36 1.36 -7.49 5.17
N CYS A 37 2.15 -6.51 5.59
CA CYS A 37 3.49 -6.75 6.12
C CYS A 37 3.47 -7.70 7.32
N GLU A 38 2.55 -7.48 8.26
CA GLU A 38 2.40 -8.38 9.41
C GLU A 38 2.05 -9.79 8.97
N LYS A 39 1.08 -9.92 8.07
CA LYS A 39 0.60 -11.22 7.62
C LYS A 39 1.67 -11.99 6.86
N GLU A 40 2.42 -11.32 6.00
CA GLU A 40 3.47 -11.94 5.18
C GLU A 40 4.80 -12.01 5.91
N ASN A 41 4.88 -11.43 7.10
CA ASN A 41 6.13 -11.35 7.86
C ASN A 41 7.22 -10.62 7.09
N TYR A 42 6.86 -9.53 6.44
CA TYR A 42 7.76 -8.67 5.67
C TYR A 42 7.96 -7.32 6.34
N THR A 43 9.14 -6.73 6.14
CA THR A 43 9.30 -5.29 6.34
C THR A 43 8.68 -4.57 5.15
N ALA A 44 8.47 -3.27 5.26
CA ALA A 44 7.96 -2.48 4.13
C ALA A 44 8.88 -2.57 2.91
N LYS A 45 10.19 -2.58 3.13
CA LYS A 45 11.16 -2.74 2.05
C LYS A 45 11.04 -4.10 1.36
N GLN A 46 10.89 -5.16 2.15
CA GLN A 46 10.71 -6.51 1.60
C GLN A 46 9.41 -6.60 0.80
N LEU A 47 8.34 -5.97 1.27
CA LEU A 47 7.10 -5.90 0.52
C LEU A 47 7.32 -5.16 -0.81
N ALA A 48 8.02 -4.05 -0.79
CA ALA A 48 8.32 -3.30 -2.01
C ALA A 48 9.11 -4.14 -3.01
N ASP A 49 10.10 -4.90 -2.53
CA ASP A 49 10.91 -5.76 -3.38
C ASP A 49 10.12 -6.92 -3.99
N ASN A 50 9.04 -7.34 -3.35
CA ASN A 50 8.21 -8.45 -3.79
C ASN A 50 6.82 -8.00 -4.26
N ILE A 51 6.65 -6.74 -4.57
CA ILE A 51 5.32 -6.15 -4.77
C ILE A 51 4.54 -6.80 -5.92
N ASN A 52 5.20 -7.15 -7.01
CA ASN A 52 4.50 -7.78 -8.14
C ASN A 52 3.98 -9.16 -7.78
N THR A 53 4.77 -9.94 -7.05
CA THR A 53 4.36 -11.27 -6.57
C THR A 53 3.18 -11.15 -5.61
N ILE A 54 3.24 -10.20 -4.68
CA ILE A 54 2.17 -9.97 -3.72
C ILE A 54 0.89 -9.53 -4.44
N LEU A 55 1.00 -8.64 -5.42
CA LEU A 55 -0.16 -8.21 -6.21
C LEU A 55 -0.83 -9.39 -6.92
N GLU A 56 -0.04 -10.31 -7.47
CA GLU A 56 -0.60 -11.52 -8.08
C GLU A 56 -1.33 -12.38 -7.06
N GLN A 57 -0.74 -12.58 -5.88
CA GLN A 57 -1.33 -13.40 -4.83
C GLN A 57 -2.65 -12.83 -4.30
N TYR A 58 -2.75 -11.52 -4.22
CA TYR A 58 -3.94 -10.83 -3.71
C TYR A 58 -4.95 -10.50 -4.80
N GLY A 59 -4.59 -10.68 -6.08
CA GLY A 59 -5.49 -10.46 -7.20
C GLY A 59 -6.55 -11.55 -7.32
N HIS A 60 -7.50 -11.37 -8.24
CA HIS A 60 -8.66 -12.25 -8.39
C HIS A 60 -8.30 -13.71 -8.65
N CYS A 61 -7.15 -13.96 -9.29
CA CYS A 61 -6.69 -15.32 -9.59
C CYS A 61 -5.65 -15.81 -8.58
N GLY A 62 -5.37 -15.04 -7.55
CA GLY A 62 -4.34 -15.38 -6.57
C GLY A 62 -4.89 -16.13 -5.36
N ASP A 63 -4.00 -16.80 -4.64
CA ASP A 63 -4.35 -17.61 -3.49
C ASP A 63 -4.96 -16.81 -2.33
N LYS A 64 -4.62 -15.53 -2.26
CA LYS A 64 -4.98 -14.68 -1.12
C LYS A 64 -6.10 -13.70 -1.42
N TRP A 65 -6.75 -13.85 -2.56
CA TRP A 65 -7.78 -12.91 -2.94
C TRP A 65 -8.99 -12.92 -1.98
N THR A 66 -9.21 -14.04 -1.29
CA THR A 66 -10.33 -14.17 -0.34
C THR A 66 -10.06 -13.50 1.01
N ILE A 67 -8.84 -13.03 1.25
CA ILE A 67 -8.49 -12.36 2.50
C ILE A 67 -9.22 -11.03 2.57
N GLY A 68 -9.97 -10.82 3.67
CA GLY A 68 -10.71 -9.59 3.85
C GLY A 68 -11.69 -9.36 2.71
N ARG A 69 -12.52 -10.34 2.41
CA ARG A 69 -13.40 -10.35 1.25
C ARG A 69 -14.15 -9.04 1.01
N ARG A 70 -14.57 -8.38 2.10
CA ARG A 70 -15.25 -7.08 2.02
C ARG A 70 -14.30 -5.94 1.70
N SER A 71 -13.01 -6.14 1.97
CA SER A 71 -11.98 -5.11 1.80
C SER A 71 -11.04 -5.43 0.65
N HIS A 72 -11.34 -6.45 -0.13
CA HIS A 72 -10.47 -6.95 -1.18
C HIS A 72 -9.99 -5.84 -2.12
N GLU A 73 -10.91 -5.05 -2.65
CA GLU A 73 -10.56 -3.94 -3.55
C GLU A 73 -9.67 -2.90 -2.87
N SER A 74 -9.92 -2.61 -1.60
CA SER A 74 -9.12 -1.65 -0.86
C SER A 74 -7.68 -2.14 -0.65
N TYR A 75 -7.51 -3.43 -0.39
CA TYR A 75 -6.17 -4.01 -0.27
C TYR A 75 -5.43 -3.96 -1.60
N ILE A 76 -6.10 -4.31 -2.69
CA ILE A 76 -5.50 -4.27 -4.03
C ILE A 76 -5.14 -2.83 -4.40
N ASN A 77 -6.02 -1.88 -4.15
CA ASN A 77 -5.76 -0.48 -4.44
C ASN A 77 -4.57 0.05 -3.62
N ALA A 78 -4.48 -0.33 -2.34
CA ALA A 78 -3.34 0.02 -1.50
C ALA A 78 -2.04 -0.54 -2.07
N LEU A 79 -2.04 -1.81 -2.48
CA LEU A 79 -0.87 -2.45 -3.07
C LEU A 79 -0.45 -1.79 -4.39
N LYS A 80 -1.41 -1.42 -5.23
CA LYS A 80 -1.11 -0.72 -6.48
C LYS A 80 -0.47 0.63 -6.23
N GLN A 81 -0.96 1.37 -5.25
CA GLN A 81 -0.37 2.65 -4.88
C GLN A 81 1.01 2.46 -4.25
N PHE A 82 1.16 1.44 -3.43
CA PHE A 82 2.46 1.12 -2.83
C PHE A 82 3.50 0.76 -3.90
N ARG A 83 3.08 0.05 -4.94
CA ARG A 83 3.97 -0.25 -6.08
C ARG A 83 4.45 1.03 -6.77
N LYS A 84 3.54 1.97 -7.00
CA LYS A 84 3.90 3.26 -7.59
C LYS A 84 4.89 4.02 -6.71
N PHE A 85 4.63 4.03 -5.41
CA PHE A 85 5.53 4.64 -4.44
C PHE A 85 6.92 3.98 -4.47
N ALA A 86 6.97 2.66 -4.48
CA ALA A 86 8.22 1.92 -4.52
C ALA A 86 9.04 2.25 -5.78
N LEU A 87 8.38 2.41 -6.92
CA LEU A 87 9.04 2.80 -8.16
C LEU A 87 9.62 4.22 -8.06
N VAL A 88 8.86 5.16 -7.48
CA VAL A 88 9.34 6.52 -7.26
C VAL A 88 10.54 6.52 -6.32
N GLN A 89 10.50 5.74 -5.23
CA GLN A 89 11.63 5.62 -4.30
C GLN A 89 12.87 5.07 -4.99
N ARG A 90 12.69 4.05 -5.85
CA ARG A 90 13.81 3.42 -6.54
C ARG A 90 14.47 4.35 -7.55
N PHE A 91 13.69 5.06 -8.34
CA PHE A 91 14.21 5.91 -9.40
C PHE A 91 14.41 7.37 -8.98
N GLY A 92 13.46 7.92 -8.23
CA GLY A 92 13.52 9.28 -7.75
C GLY A 92 14.57 9.48 -6.67
N GLY A 93 14.69 8.54 -5.75
CA GLY A 93 15.66 8.60 -4.68
C GLY A 93 17.10 8.58 -5.15
N ALA A 94 17.38 7.93 -6.29
CA ALA A 94 18.71 7.87 -6.86
C ALA A 94 19.21 9.23 -7.35
N ASN A 95 18.31 10.16 -7.58
CA ASN A 95 18.60 11.51 -8.07
C ASN A 95 18.53 12.57 -6.97
N ALA A 96 18.22 12.17 -5.78
CA ALA A 96 18.06 13.10 -4.67
C ALA A 96 19.37 13.56 -4.07
#